data_c4b79219e1c62b17750563b7286ab015
#
_entry.id   c4b79219e1c62b17750563b7286ab015
#
_cell.length_a   1.000
_cell.length_b   1.000
_cell.length_c   1.000
_cell.angle_alpha   90.00
_cell.angle_beta   90.00
_cell.angle_gamma   90.00
#
_symmetry.space_group_name_H-M   'P 1'
#
loop_
_entity.id
_entity.type
_entity.pdbx_description
1 polymer ?
#
loop_
_entity_poly.entity_id
_entity_poly.type
_entity_poly.pdbx_seq_one_letter_code
_entity_poly.pdbx_strand_id
1 'polypeptide(L)'
;MLRPLLFAALCCLPFSFLAQTRSMPPPASPNYVRTPTGFLIVLHPGDNVLHELEQLALKEKIPSASFTGFGFVHPTFGFWNADKKDYEPKSFRDTELASMTGSIAWKANQPALHVHGVVTDKNFTAYGGHILALEVSTGSVEITVVVQQQRLTREIDERTGAAVLKL
;
A
#
# COMPACT_ATOMS: atom_id res chain seq x y z
N MET A 1 -62.92 60.54 -12.76
CA MET A 1 -62.43 59.51 -11.84
C MET A 1 -61.07 59.00 -12.38
N LEU A 2 -59.97 59.58 -11.91
CA LEU A 2 -58.60 59.16 -12.30
C LEU A 2 -58.10 58.10 -11.30
N ARG A 3 -57.66 56.93 -11.72
CA ARG A 3 -56.97 55.97 -10.92
C ARG A 3 -55.44 56.18 -11.01
N PRO A 4 -54.68 56.23 -9.92
CA PRO A 4 -53.23 56.30 -9.98
C PRO A 4 -52.60 54.93 -10.21
N LEU A 5 -51.64 54.87 -11.14
CA LEU A 5 -50.75 53.71 -11.39
C LEU A 5 -49.66 53.69 -10.32
N LEU A 6 -49.59 52.61 -9.55
CA LEU A 6 -48.45 52.33 -8.65
C LEU A 6 -47.32 51.69 -9.47
N PHE A 7 -46.18 52.37 -9.56
CA PHE A 7 -44.92 51.81 -10.03
C PHE A 7 -44.24 51.06 -8.88
N ALA A 8 -44.14 49.75 -8.96
CA ALA A 8 -43.33 48.92 -8.08
C ALA A 8 -41.89 48.93 -8.57
N ALA A 9 -40.99 49.58 -7.80
CA ALA A 9 -39.55 49.54 -8.04
C ALA A 9 -38.98 48.18 -7.54
N LEU A 10 -38.54 47.33 -8.51
CA LEU A 10 -37.88 46.08 -8.24
C LEU A 10 -36.41 46.36 -7.88
N CYS A 11 -36.08 46.24 -6.58
CA CYS A 11 -34.73 46.45 -6.06
C CYS A 11 -33.89 45.18 -6.33
N CYS A 12 -33.03 45.19 -7.36
CA CYS A 12 -32.04 44.14 -7.62
C CYS A 12 -30.88 44.28 -6.63
N LEU A 13 -30.82 43.43 -5.63
CA LEU A 13 -29.65 43.29 -4.75
C LEU A 13 -28.59 42.44 -5.47
N PRO A 14 -27.32 42.87 -5.54
CA PRO A 14 -26.25 42.04 -6.09
C PRO A 14 -25.91 40.91 -5.11
N PHE A 15 -26.12 39.69 -5.56
CA PHE A 15 -25.65 38.49 -4.88
C PHE A 15 -24.11 38.41 -5.04
N SER A 16 -23.36 38.82 -4.04
CA SER A 16 -21.91 38.60 -3.99
C SER A 16 -21.62 37.16 -3.69
N PHE A 17 -21.26 36.40 -4.72
CA PHE A 17 -20.70 35.05 -4.56
C PHE A 17 -19.32 35.19 -3.90
N LEU A 18 -19.22 34.96 -2.60
CA LEU A 18 -17.95 34.69 -1.93
C LEU A 18 -17.46 33.31 -2.37
N ALA A 19 -16.52 33.31 -3.31
CA ALA A 19 -15.78 32.08 -3.67
C ALA A 19 -14.97 31.62 -2.43
N GLN A 20 -15.49 30.61 -1.74
CA GLN A 20 -14.81 29.97 -0.63
C GLN A 20 -13.65 29.17 -1.24
N THR A 21 -12.43 29.72 -1.20
CA THR A 21 -11.21 28.98 -1.53
C THR A 21 -11.07 27.86 -0.51
N ARG A 22 -11.44 26.63 -0.90
CA ARG A 22 -11.09 25.43 -0.14
C ARG A 22 -9.56 25.37 -0.11
N SER A 23 -8.96 25.70 1.02
CA SER A 23 -7.56 25.35 1.26
C SER A 23 -7.43 23.84 1.15
N MET A 24 -6.56 23.39 0.25
CA MET A 24 -6.20 21.96 0.20
C MET A 24 -5.63 21.58 1.58
N PRO A 25 -6.03 20.42 2.13
CA PRO A 25 -5.39 19.94 3.36
C PRO A 25 -3.88 19.84 3.12
N PRO A 26 -3.05 20.13 4.14
CA PRO A 26 -1.62 19.96 4.02
C PRO A 26 -1.33 18.52 3.55
N PRO A 27 -0.29 18.29 2.71
CA PRO A 27 0.08 16.95 2.30
C PRO A 27 0.28 16.10 3.54
N ALA A 28 -0.34 14.90 3.54
CA ALA A 28 -0.19 13.96 4.63
C ALA A 28 1.30 13.73 4.90
N SER A 29 1.71 13.73 6.17
CA SER A 29 3.08 13.41 6.55
C SER A 29 3.43 12.03 5.98
N PRO A 30 4.65 11.84 5.44
CA PRO A 30 5.03 10.55 4.93
C PRO A 30 4.94 9.50 6.05
N ASN A 31 4.39 8.33 5.73
CA ASN A 31 4.27 7.19 6.65
C ASN A 31 5.60 6.45 6.89
N TYR A 32 6.74 7.08 6.55
CA TYR A 32 8.08 6.53 6.72
C TYR A 32 9.11 7.59 7.09
N VAL A 33 10.20 7.14 7.70
CA VAL A 33 11.41 7.93 7.96
C VAL A 33 12.62 7.23 7.35
N ARG A 34 13.63 8.03 6.95
CA ARG A 34 14.92 7.49 6.48
C ARG A 34 15.74 7.01 7.66
N THR A 35 16.43 5.89 7.46
CA THR A 35 17.43 5.33 8.40
C THR A 35 18.79 5.27 7.69
N PRO A 36 19.89 5.01 8.40
CA PRO A 36 21.22 4.86 7.78
C PRO A 36 21.28 3.77 6.70
N THR A 37 20.43 2.75 6.76
CA THR A 37 20.43 1.60 5.86
C THR A 37 19.22 1.56 4.91
N GLY A 38 18.27 2.50 5.06
CA GLY A 38 17.05 2.50 4.25
C GLY A 38 15.90 3.26 4.88
N PHE A 39 14.83 2.57 5.30
CA PHE A 39 13.61 3.20 5.79
C PHE A 39 12.95 2.41 6.91
N LEU A 40 12.31 3.13 7.82
CA LEU A 40 11.31 2.60 8.75
C LEU A 40 9.95 3.14 8.33
N ILE A 41 8.98 2.25 8.13
CA ILE A 41 7.61 2.56 7.71
C ILE A 41 6.67 2.20 8.85
N VAL A 42 5.64 3.02 9.07
CA VAL A 42 4.51 2.71 9.96
C VAL A 42 3.22 2.90 9.17
N LEU A 43 2.49 1.82 8.98
CA LEU A 43 1.21 1.79 8.27
C LEU A 43 0.04 1.67 9.24
N HIS A 44 -1.11 2.22 8.85
CA HIS A 44 -2.31 2.35 9.68
C HIS A 44 -3.48 1.54 9.11
N PRO A 45 -4.56 1.33 9.86
CA PRO A 45 -5.71 0.56 9.42
C PRO A 45 -6.26 1.00 8.06
N GLY A 46 -6.44 0.03 7.16
CA GLY A 46 -6.88 0.25 5.78
C GLY A 46 -5.75 0.42 4.76
N ASP A 47 -4.50 0.65 5.19
CA ASP A 47 -3.38 0.74 4.26
C ASP A 47 -3.08 -0.63 3.62
N ASN A 48 -2.81 -0.62 2.31
CA ASN A 48 -2.35 -1.80 1.59
C ASN A 48 -0.82 -1.88 1.65
N VAL A 49 -0.31 -2.82 2.43
CA VAL A 49 1.12 -2.96 2.73
C VAL A 49 1.98 -3.12 1.48
N LEU A 50 1.54 -3.95 0.52
CA LEU A 50 2.32 -4.20 -0.69
C LEU A 50 2.35 -2.95 -1.57
N HIS A 51 1.22 -2.27 -1.72
CA HIS A 51 1.12 -1.02 -2.47
C HIS A 51 2.03 0.07 -1.89
N GLU A 52 2.03 0.26 -0.57
CA GLU A 52 2.88 1.26 0.09
C GLU A 52 4.38 0.98 -0.12
N LEU A 53 4.80 -0.29 -0.09
CA LEU A 53 6.17 -0.68 -0.40
C LEU A 53 6.54 -0.39 -1.87
N GLU A 54 5.62 -0.64 -2.81
CA GLU A 54 5.80 -0.31 -4.23
C GLU A 54 5.92 1.21 -4.45
N GLN A 55 5.05 2.00 -3.81
CA GLN A 55 5.10 3.47 -3.89
C GLN A 55 6.39 4.02 -3.29
N LEU A 56 6.84 3.48 -2.15
CA LEU A 56 8.14 3.84 -1.58
C LEU A 56 9.27 3.56 -2.56
N ALA A 57 9.28 2.36 -3.18
CA ALA A 57 10.34 1.98 -4.13
C ALA A 57 10.40 2.90 -5.34
N LEU A 58 9.25 3.32 -5.87
CA LEU A 58 9.17 4.28 -6.97
C LEU A 58 9.63 5.68 -6.57
N LYS A 59 9.09 6.20 -5.47
CA LYS A 59 9.34 7.56 -4.98
C LYS A 59 10.80 7.77 -4.58
N GLU A 60 11.38 6.81 -3.86
CA GLU A 60 12.74 6.86 -3.34
C GLU A 60 13.76 6.27 -4.32
N LYS A 61 13.31 5.78 -5.50
CA LYS A 61 14.14 5.18 -6.55
C LYS A 61 15.03 4.06 -6.01
N ILE A 62 14.44 3.20 -5.17
CA ILE A 62 15.15 2.09 -4.51
C ILE A 62 15.63 1.10 -5.58
N PRO A 63 16.95 0.83 -5.70
CA PRO A 63 17.46 -0.11 -6.72
C PRO A 63 17.02 -1.54 -6.44
N SER A 64 17.15 -1.97 -5.20
CA SER A 64 16.62 -3.18 -4.60
C SER A 64 16.66 -3.07 -3.06
N ALA A 65 15.88 -3.91 -2.39
CA ALA A 65 15.88 -3.94 -0.93
C ALA A 65 15.46 -5.32 -0.40
N SER A 66 15.85 -5.61 0.82
CA SER A 66 15.16 -6.58 1.69
C SER A 66 14.31 -5.84 2.70
N PHE A 67 13.28 -6.48 3.22
CA PHE A 67 12.46 -5.89 4.29
C PHE A 67 11.90 -6.95 5.23
N THR A 68 11.63 -6.53 6.45
CA THR A 68 10.93 -7.31 7.47
C THR A 68 9.88 -6.44 8.13
N GLY A 69 8.82 -7.06 8.66
CA GLY A 69 7.77 -6.32 9.36
C GLY A 69 6.88 -7.22 10.20
N PHE A 70 6.07 -6.57 11.06
CA PHE A 70 5.11 -7.20 11.96
C PHE A 70 3.95 -6.24 12.23
N GLY A 71 2.86 -6.73 12.83
CA GLY A 71 1.71 -5.91 13.19
C GLY A 71 0.39 -6.69 13.10
N PHE A 72 -0.72 -6.01 12.72
CA PHE A 72 -2.05 -6.62 12.63
C PHE A 72 -2.62 -6.47 11.22
N VAL A 73 -3.11 -7.57 10.65
CA VAL A 73 -3.41 -7.62 9.21
C VAL A 73 -4.61 -8.50 8.82
N HIS A 74 -5.12 -8.24 7.61
CA HIS A 74 -5.98 -9.12 6.83
C HIS A 74 -5.15 -9.67 5.66
N PRO A 75 -4.51 -10.87 5.79
CA PRO A 75 -3.69 -11.42 4.73
C PRO A 75 -4.49 -12.27 3.75
N THR A 76 -4.00 -12.32 2.50
CA THR A 76 -4.29 -13.38 1.55
C THR A 76 -2.97 -14.06 1.20
N PHE A 77 -2.83 -15.33 1.58
CA PHE A 77 -1.70 -16.16 1.19
C PHE A 77 -1.99 -16.90 -0.11
N GLY A 78 -0.93 -17.26 -0.82
CA GLY A 78 -1.00 -18.12 -2.01
C GLY A 78 -0.06 -19.31 -1.92
N PHE A 79 -0.55 -20.49 -2.28
CA PHE A 79 0.29 -21.65 -2.52
C PHE A 79 0.50 -21.82 -4.03
N TRP A 80 1.75 -21.84 -4.49
CA TRP A 80 2.04 -21.96 -5.91
C TRP A 80 1.70 -23.37 -6.44
N ASN A 81 0.77 -23.43 -7.38
CA ASN A 81 0.42 -24.65 -8.11
C ASN A 81 1.21 -24.69 -9.43
N ALA A 82 2.22 -25.55 -9.50
CA ALA A 82 3.12 -25.63 -10.66
C ALA A 82 2.41 -26.13 -11.94
N ASP A 83 1.38 -26.96 -11.81
CA ASP A 83 0.64 -27.48 -12.96
C ASP A 83 -0.25 -26.42 -13.60
N LYS A 84 -0.87 -25.58 -12.75
CA LYS A 84 -1.70 -24.44 -13.19
C LYS A 84 -0.86 -23.20 -13.51
N LYS A 85 0.38 -23.13 -13.07
CA LYS A 85 1.27 -21.96 -13.09
C LYS A 85 0.59 -20.72 -12.47
N ASP A 86 -0.10 -20.94 -11.35
CA ASP A 86 -0.86 -19.91 -10.65
C ASP A 86 -0.92 -20.19 -9.15
N TYR A 87 -1.31 -19.17 -8.36
CA TYR A 87 -1.48 -19.28 -6.92
C TYR A 87 -2.87 -19.79 -6.55
N GLU A 88 -2.95 -20.70 -5.59
CA GLU A 88 -4.16 -21.08 -4.89
C GLU A 88 -4.31 -20.18 -3.64
N PRO A 89 -5.24 -19.21 -3.66
CA PRO A 89 -5.33 -18.21 -2.59
C PRO A 89 -6.11 -18.71 -1.38
N LYS A 90 -5.71 -18.22 -0.18
CA LYS A 90 -6.45 -18.39 1.06
C LYS A 90 -6.37 -17.12 1.91
N SER A 91 -7.52 -16.52 2.23
CA SER A 91 -7.60 -15.30 3.00
C SER A 91 -7.94 -15.56 4.47
N PHE A 92 -7.42 -14.69 5.34
CA PHE A 92 -7.70 -14.67 6.77
C PHE A 92 -8.04 -13.23 7.19
N ARG A 93 -8.69 -13.09 8.34
CA ARG A 93 -9.03 -11.76 8.87
C ARG A 93 -8.65 -11.68 10.34
N ASP A 94 -8.38 -10.44 10.79
CA ASP A 94 -8.10 -10.10 12.19
C ASP A 94 -7.00 -10.99 12.79
N THR A 95 -5.87 -11.06 12.06
CA THR A 95 -4.72 -11.85 12.47
C THR A 95 -3.56 -10.96 12.91
N GLU A 96 -2.72 -11.48 13.77
CA GLU A 96 -1.46 -10.86 14.17
C GLU A 96 -0.34 -11.33 13.23
N LEU A 97 0.29 -10.40 12.53
CA LEU A 97 1.45 -10.67 11.68
C LEU A 97 2.67 -10.83 12.58
N ALA A 98 2.99 -12.07 12.93
CA ALA A 98 4.15 -12.39 13.75
C ALA A 98 5.46 -12.06 13.05
N SER A 99 5.51 -12.22 11.72
CA SER A 99 6.65 -11.84 10.89
C SER A 99 6.26 -11.83 9.42
N MET A 100 6.79 -10.86 8.67
CA MET A 100 6.94 -10.96 7.23
C MET A 100 8.36 -10.66 6.82
N THR A 101 8.80 -11.27 5.72
CA THR A 101 10.07 -11.00 5.08
C THR A 101 9.90 -10.96 3.58
N GLY A 102 10.65 -10.09 2.93
CA GLY A 102 10.54 -9.98 1.48
C GLY A 102 11.67 -9.23 0.84
N SER A 103 11.59 -9.09 -0.47
CA SER A 103 12.53 -8.33 -1.27
C SER A 103 11.81 -7.46 -2.30
N ILE A 104 12.39 -6.30 -2.55
CA ILE A 104 12.04 -5.39 -3.63
C ILE A 104 13.07 -5.58 -4.75
N ALA A 105 12.59 -5.90 -5.94
CA ALA A 105 13.36 -5.93 -7.17
C ALA A 105 12.52 -5.31 -8.29
N TRP A 106 12.92 -5.42 -9.54
CA TRP A 106 12.24 -4.80 -10.67
C TRP A 106 11.88 -5.82 -11.74
N LYS A 107 10.72 -5.64 -12.37
CA LYS A 107 10.29 -6.37 -13.55
C LYS A 107 9.62 -5.40 -14.52
N ALA A 108 10.06 -5.36 -15.77
CA ALA A 108 9.54 -4.43 -16.78
C ALA A 108 9.46 -2.96 -16.29
N ASN A 109 10.48 -2.49 -15.57
CA ASN A 109 10.56 -1.16 -14.96
C ASN A 109 9.52 -0.82 -13.90
N GLN A 110 8.83 -1.81 -13.36
CA GLN A 110 7.95 -1.68 -12.19
C GLN A 110 8.56 -2.39 -10.99
N PRO A 111 8.29 -1.92 -9.75
CA PRO A 111 8.65 -2.69 -8.56
C PRO A 111 8.01 -4.06 -8.61
N ALA A 112 8.75 -5.07 -8.18
CA ALA A 112 8.32 -6.46 -8.12
C ALA A 112 8.68 -7.03 -6.76
N LEU A 113 7.68 -7.14 -5.91
CA LEU A 113 7.82 -7.65 -4.55
C LEU A 113 7.78 -9.18 -4.55
N HIS A 114 8.53 -9.78 -3.61
CA HIS A 114 8.39 -11.18 -3.25
C HIS A 114 8.34 -11.25 -1.73
N VAL A 115 7.21 -11.68 -1.19
CA VAL A 115 6.92 -11.55 0.24
C VAL A 115 6.37 -12.85 0.78
N HIS A 116 6.92 -13.30 1.89
CA HIS A 116 6.39 -14.38 2.71
C HIS A 116 6.11 -13.88 4.12
N GLY A 117 5.18 -14.52 4.80
CA GLY A 117 4.87 -14.17 6.18
C GLY A 117 4.18 -15.28 6.95
N VAL A 118 4.12 -15.07 8.26
CA VAL A 118 3.40 -15.91 9.21
C VAL A 118 2.48 -15.02 10.03
N VAL A 119 1.22 -15.41 10.12
CA VAL A 119 0.23 -14.78 11.01
C VAL A 119 -0.28 -15.79 12.03
N THR A 120 -0.79 -15.27 13.15
CA THR A 120 -1.50 -16.07 14.14
C THR A 120 -2.93 -15.58 14.30
N ASP A 121 -3.85 -16.50 14.56
CA ASP A 121 -5.21 -16.19 14.96
C ASP A 121 -5.31 -16.01 16.50
N LYS A 122 -6.50 -15.69 17.01
CA LYS A 122 -6.78 -15.54 18.46
C LYS A 122 -6.50 -16.79 19.29
N ASN A 123 -6.36 -17.96 18.68
CA ASN A 123 -6.02 -19.22 19.34
C ASN A 123 -4.52 -19.54 19.22
N PHE A 124 -3.72 -18.59 18.71
CA PHE A 124 -2.29 -18.75 18.42
C PHE A 124 -1.99 -19.82 17.38
N THR A 125 -2.96 -20.18 16.54
CA THR A 125 -2.74 -21.08 15.41
C THR A 125 -2.02 -20.29 14.31
N ALA A 126 -0.87 -20.79 13.87
CA ALA A 126 -0.05 -20.14 12.86
C ALA A 126 -0.48 -20.55 11.43
N TYR A 127 -0.55 -19.55 10.56
CA TYR A 127 -0.76 -19.71 9.11
C TYR A 127 0.31 -18.89 8.38
N GLY A 128 0.79 -19.36 7.25
CA GLY A 128 1.81 -18.61 6.52
C GLY A 128 2.05 -19.14 5.11
N GLY A 129 2.82 -18.35 4.36
CA GLY A 129 3.18 -18.68 2.99
C GLY A 129 3.53 -17.43 2.18
N HIS A 130 3.41 -17.52 0.87
CA HIS A 130 3.56 -16.39 -0.03
C HIS A 130 2.38 -15.42 0.16
N ILE A 131 2.66 -14.13 0.31
CA ILE A 131 1.65 -13.09 0.51
C ILE A 131 1.23 -12.52 -0.84
N LEU A 132 -0.06 -12.66 -1.17
CA LEU A 132 -0.69 -12.09 -2.37
C LEU A 132 -1.33 -10.73 -2.10
N ALA A 133 -1.87 -10.55 -0.89
CA ALA A 133 -2.43 -9.27 -0.42
C ALA A 133 -2.26 -9.15 1.10
N LEU A 134 -2.08 -7.92 1.56
CA LEU A 134 -1.89 -7.62 2.97
C LEU A 134 -2.44 -6.23 3.28
N GLU A 135 -3.52 -6.16 4.02
CA GLU A 135 -4.14 -4.93 4.49
C GLU A 135 -3.94 -4.79 6.00
N VAL A 136 -3.62 -3.61 6.48
CA VAL A 136 -3.53 -3.33 7.92
C VAL A 136 -4.93 -3.38 8.53
N SER A 137 -5.13 -4.21 9.57
CA SER A 137 -6.44 -4.37 10.22
C SER A 137 -6.61 -3.42 11.41
N THR A 138 -5.99 -3.72 12.53
CA THR A 138 -6.05 -2.95 13.78
C THR A 138 -4.66 -2.51 14.18
N GLY A 139 -4.52 -1.34 14.82
CA GLY A 139 -3.22 -0.84 15.26
C GLY A 139 -2.33 -0.36 14.13
N SER A 140 -1.19 -1.01 13.92
CA SER A 140 -0.20 -0.65 12.90
C SER A 140 0.52 -1.86 12.33
N VAL A 141 1.18 -1.64 11.18
CA VAL A 141 2.23 -2.52 10.67
C VAL A 141 3.52 -1.72 10.59
N GLU A 142 4.57 -2.23 11.22
CA GLU A 142 5.90 -1.64 11.23
C GLU A 142 6.82 -2.43 10.30
N ILE A 143 7.53 -1.71 9.40
CA ILE A 143 8.38 -2.35 8.39
C ILE A 143 9.74 -1.68 8.37
N THR A 144 10.79 -2.49 8.52
CA THR A 144 12.18 -2.07 8.27
C THR A 144 12.59 -2.48 6.88
N VAL A 145 13.02 -1.51 6.07
CA VAL A 145 13.52 -1.69 4.70
C VAL A 145 15.02 -1.44 4.69
N VAL A 146 15.80 -2.41 4.23
CA VAL A 146 17.26 -2.29 4.04
C VAL A 146 17.56 -2.23 2.55
N VAL A 147 18.06 -1.08 2.09
CA VAL A 147 18.35 -0.82 0.68
C VAL A 147 19.70 -1.41 0.26
N GLN A 148 19.72 -2.10 -0.88
CA GLN A 148 20.95 -2.53 -1.55
C GLN A 148 21.28 -1.56 -2.70
N GLN A 149 22.57 -1.41 -3.01
CA GLN A 149 23.02 -0.48 -4.05
C GLN A 149 22.78 -1.00 -5.47
N GLN A 150 22.82 -2.31 -5.64
CA GLN A 150 22.65 -2.95 -6.96
C GLN A 150 21.17 -3.03 -7.32
N ARG A 151 20.81 -2.65 -8.56
CA ARG A 151 19.48 -2.87 -9.09
C ARG A 151 19.32 -4.34 -9.46
N LEU A 152 18.42 -5.02 -8.79
CA LEU A 152 18.09 -6.41 -9.05
C LEU A 152 16.80 -6.52 -9.89
N THR A 153 16.72 -7.54 -10.74
CA THR A 153 15.56 -7.80 -11.59
C THR A 153 14.96 -9.16 -11.36
N ARG A 154 13.69 -9.33 -11.75
CA ARG A 154 13.01 -10.64 -11.78
C ARG A 154 12.68 -11.01 -13.21
N GLU A 155 12.87 -12.28 -13.52
CA GLU A 155 12.52 -12.88 -14.80
C GLU A 155 11.66 -14.13 -14.59
N ILE A 156 10.85 -14.46 -15.59
CA ILE A 156 10.05 -15.69 -15.54
C ILE A 156 10.98 -16.89 -15.76
N ASP A 157 11.00 -17.80 -14.82
CA ASP A 157 11.61 -19.13 -15.01
C ASP A 157 10.65 -19.99 -15.84
N GLU A 158 11.05 -20.39 -17.03
CA GLU A 158 10.20 -21.08 -17.99
C GLU A 158 9.68 -22.44 -17.45
N ARG A 159 10.49 -23.12 -16.65
CA ARG A 159 10.15 -24.43 -16.09
C ARG A 159 9.05 -24.34 -15.04
N THR A 160 9.13 -23.33 -14.16
CA THR A 160 8.18 -23.18 -13.04
C THR A 160 7.09 -22.14 -13.31
N GLY A 161 7.30 -21.22 -14.26
CA GLY A 161 6.43 -20.07 -14.50
C GLY A 161 6.55 -18.98 -13.44
N ALA A 162 7.38 -19.15 -12.42
CA ALA A 162 7.54 -18.18 -11.33
C ALA A 162 8.51 -17.04 -11.70
N ALA A 163 8.28 -15.85 -11.14
CA ALA A 163 9.19 -14.71 -11.28
C ALA A 163 10.35 -14.83 -10.28
N VAL A 164 11.51 -15.25 -10.74
CA VAL A 164 12.72 -15.48 -9.93
C VAL A 164 13.66 -14.29 -9.98
N LEU A 165 14.38 -14.05 -8.87
CA LEU A 165 15.41 -13.03 -8.78
C LEU A 165 16.62 -13.40 -9.63
N LYS A 166 17.17 -12.41 -10.34
CA LYS A 166 18.44 -12.52 -11.09
C LYS A 166 19.52 -11.69 -10.41
N LEU A 167 20.74 -12.24 -10.39
CA LEU A 167 21.95 -11.61 -9.88
C LEU A 167 22.86 -11.24 -11.04
#